data_4e5627da2c879c110e16321881573a9b
#
_entry.id   4e5627da2c879c110e16321881573a9b
#
_cell.length_a   1.000
_cell.length_b   1.000
_cell.length_c   1.000
_cell.angle_alpha   90.00
_cell.angle_beta   90.00
_cell.angle_gamma   90.00
#
_symmetry.space_group_name_H-M   'P 1'
#
loop_
_entity.id
_entity.type
_entity.pdbx_description
1 polymer ?
#
loop_
_entity_poly.entity_id
_entity_poly.type
_entity_poly.pdbx_seq_one_letter_code
_entity_poly.pdbx_strand_id
1 'polypeptide(L)'
;MKTRTREATVAVSVSALALSLAACGSIMGSDDDGKTAEKKGDDVTVGLLLPEAETARYEKFDHPIIEKQVKKLTNNKGKVVYANAGEDAAKQSSQLDQMVADKVDVILVSAVDAKKIAPSVKKAKEADIPVIAYDRLAEGPVSGYVAFDNELVGQVQGQAILKALGSARRNSKIVMINGSPTDPNAAVFKEGALSQLQNQVKIAKSYDTVGWKPKTAGAHMTDAITALGKDDIAAVYSANDGMAGGAIKALKAAGLTDLPPVTGQDAELSAVQRVVTGEQYMSVYKPYPEEAVGAAQMAVRIAQGRMVEYDALAGDKSENATTKNIPSLLVSVRPLTRDTIKSTVIEDGIYQTDEICTAEFKAACATIGLKG
;
A
#
# COMPACT_ATOMS: atom_id res chain seq x y z
N MET A 1 47.44 16.32 65.42
CA MET A 1 48.41 17.35 64.94
C MET A 1 47.67 18.18 63.86
N LYS A 2 47.23 19.33 64.30
CA LYS A 2 47.60 20.71 63.94
C LYS A 2 47.31 20.97 62.49
N THR A 3 46.16 21.65 62.20
CA THR A 3 45.97 23.07 61.91
C THR A 3 46.48 23.42 60.48
N ARG A 4 45.74 24.10 59.64
CA ARG A 4 45.19 25.46 59.76
C ARG A 4 44.24 25.80 58.53
N THR A 5 43.17 26.42 58.93
CA THR A 5 42.28 27.29 58.18
C THR A 5 42.99 28.37 57.35
N ARG A 6 42.41 28.76 56.21
CA ARG A 6 42.33 30.17 55.76
C ARG A 6 41.13 30.40 54.88
N GLU A 7 40.21 31.13 55.45
CA GLU A 7 39.16 31.89 54.73
C GLU A 7 39.78 33.06 54.02
N ALA A 8 39.27 33.40 52.83
CA ALA A 8 39.40 34.74 52.29
C ALA A 8 38.16 35.07 51.45
N THR A 9 37.35 35.91 52.02
CA THR A 9 36.21 36.62 51.47
C THR A 9 36.69 37.84 50.71
N VAL A 10 36.25 38.14 49.49
CA VAL A 10 36.16 39.49 48.87
C VAL A 10 35.15 39.40 47.74
N ALA A 11 33.99 39.92 47.92
CA ALA A 11 33.43 41.24 47.64
C ALA A 11 32.95 41.44 46.19
N VAL A 12 31.67 41.66 46.14
CA VAL A 12 30.78 42.16 45.12
C VAL A 12 31.35 43.32 44.33
N SER A 13 31.14 43.31 42.98
CA SER A 13 31.02 44.52 42.20
C SER A 13 29.98 44.31 41.08
N VAL A 14 28.85 44.94 41.27
CA VAL A 14 27.83 45.23 40.29
C VAL A 14 28.36 46.33 39.39
N SER A 15 28.34 46.14 38.08
CA SER A 15 28.42 47.25 37.11
C SER A 15 27.53 46.96 35.92
N ALA A 16 26.42 47.62 35.92
CA ALA A 16 25.56 47.78 34.74
C ALA A 16 26.25 48.71 33.73
N LEU A 17 26.34 48.31 32.46
CA LEU A 17 26.48 49.25 31.37
C LEU A 17 25.56 48.80 30.21
N ALA A 18 24.64 49.68 29.93
CA ALA A 18 23.77 49.63 28.76
C ALA A 18 24.42 50.43 27.61
N LEU A 19 23.95 50.11 26.38
CA LEU A 19 24.03 50.91 25.12
C LEU A 19 25.36 50.96 24.35
N SER A 20 25.26 50.43 23.12
CA SER A 20 25.29 51.19 21.82
C SER A 20 25.37 50.16 20.66
N LEU A 21 24.36 50.09 19.89
CA LEU A 21 24.12 50.61 18.53
C LEU A 21 25.25 50.46 17.51
N ALA A 22 24.87 49.62 16.51
CA ALA A 22 25.08 49.79 15.06
C ALA A 22 26.50 50.01 14.54
N ALA A 23 26.95 49.03 13.78
CA ALA A 23 27.69 49.31 12.55
C ALA A 23 27.64 48.15 11.57
N CYS A 24 27.24 48.44 10.35
CA CYS A 24 27.25 47.64 9.16
C CYS A 24 28.60 46.95 8.92
N GLY A 25 28.54 45.68 8.61
CA GLY A 25 29.65 44.92 8.04
C GLY A 25 29.08 44.01 6.95
N SER A 26 28.98 44.54 5.73
CA SER A 26 28.75 43.75 4.52
C SER A 26 29.90 42.80 4.31
N ILE A 27 29.67 41.52 4.46
CA ILE A 27 30.53 40.48 3.90
C ILE A 27 29.76 39.82 2.79
N MET A 28 30.16 40.02 1.56
CA MET A 28 29.76 39.27 0.38
C MET A 28 30.00 37.78 0.65
N GLY A 29 28.97 37.01 0.58
CA GLY A 29 29.01 35.57 0.56
C GLY A 29 27.82 35.11 -0.24
N SER A 30 28.11 34.71 -1.47
CA SER A 30 27.35 33.89 -2.44
C SER A 30 25.87 33.67 -2.15
N ASP A 31 25.06 34.29 -2.99
CA ASP A 31 23.64 33.95 -3.20
C ASP A 31 23.49 32.48 -3.62
N ASP A 32 23.20 31.64 -2.66
CA ASP A 32 22.51 30.37 -2.91
C ASP A 32 21.02 30.69 -2.69
N ASP A 33 20.34 31.09 -3.77
CA ASP A 33 18.89 31.27 -3.84
C ASP A 33 18.18 29.93 -3.68
N GLY A 34 18.38 29.27 -2.57
CA GLY A 34 17.52 28.22 -2.08
C GLY A 34 16.18 28.84 -1.70
N LYS A 35 15.26 28.97 -2.64
CA LYS A 35 13.85 29.21 -2.35
C LYS A 35 13.36 28.08 -1.43
N THR A 36 13.44 28.31 -0.13
CA THR A 36 12.73 27.48 0.84
C THR A 36 11.25 27.63 0.54
N ALA A 37 10.61 26.56 0.06
CA ALA A 37 9.17 26.52 -0.11
C ALA A 37 8.50 27.03 1.18
N GLU A 38 7.55 27.94 1.04
CA GLU A 38 6.84 28.55 2.17
C GLU A 38 6.14 27.44 2.95
N LYS A 39 6.52 27.27 4.22
CA LYS A 39 5.95 26.21 5.07
C LYS A 39 4.46 26.48 5.27
N LYS A 40 3.62 25.54 4.86
CA LYS A 40 2.18 25.62 5.08
C LYS A 40 1.82 25.45 6.56
N GLY A 41 0.75 26.12 6.97
CA GLY A 41 0.11 25.88 8.27
C GLY A 41 -0.79 24.64 8.24
N ASP A 42 -1.99 24.78 8.82
CA ASP A 42 -2.99 23.71 8.82
C ASP A 42 -3.89 23.69 7.56
N ASP A 43 -3.79 24.67 6.69
CA ASP A 43 -4.60 24.85 5.47
C ASP A 43 -4.09 24.06 4.27
N VAL A 44 -3.56 22.88 4.53
CA VAL A 44 -2.98 21.97 3.53
C VAL A 44 -4.04 21.44 2.56
N THR A 45 -3.74 21.48 1.26
CA THR A 45 -4.53 20.83 0.20
C THR A 45 -3.80 19.60 -0.31
N VAL A 46 -4.36 18.43 -0.08
CA VAL A 46 -3.82 17.14 -0.54
C VAL A 46 -4.56 16.71 -1.80
N GLY A 47 -3.86 16.52 -2.92
CA GLY A 47 -4.39 15.82 -4.09
C GLY A 47 -4.38 14.31 -3.83
N LEU A 48 -5.47 13.61 -4.10
CA LEU A 48 -5.56 12.16 -4.01
C LEU A 48 -6.02 11.58 -5.34
N LEU A 49 -5.14 10.83 -6.00
CA LEU A 49 -5.41 10.18 -7.28
C LEU A 49 -5.42 8.66 -7.10
N LEU A 50 -6.60 8.04 -7.23
CA LEU A 50 -6.75 6.60 -7.17
C LEU A 50 -6.91 5.99 -8.58
N PRO A 51 -6.47 4.73 -8.81
CA PRO A 51 -6.31 4.20 -10.15
C PRO A 51 -7.62 3.69 -10.74
N GLU A 52 -8.48 3.06 -9.93
CA GLU A 52 -9.67 2.33 -10.40
C GLU A 52 -10.60 2.02 -9.22
N ALA A 53 -11.77 1.42 -9.50
CA ALA A 53 -12.78 1.07 -8.51
C ALA A 53 -13.14 -0.44 -8.49
N GLU A 54 -12.48 -1.26 -9.32
CA GLU A 54 -12.68 -2.72 -9.32
C GLU A 54 -12.18 -3.37 -8.02
N THR A 55 -11.06 -2.86 -7.49
CA THR A 55 -10.54 -3.22 -6.18
C THR A 55 -11.26 -2.38 -5.12
N ALA A 56 -12.20 -3.00 -4.42
CA ALA A 56 -13.15 -2.32 -3.54
C ALA A 56 -12.51 -1.46 -2.43
N ARG A 57 -11.25 -1.76 -2.03
CA ARG A 57 -10.58 -1.05 -0.94
C ARG A 57 -10.43 0.44 -1.19
N TYR A 58 -10.13 0.85 -2.42
CA TYR A 58 -9.81 2.24 -2.75
C TYR A 58 -10.95 3.21 -2.39
N GLU A 59 -12.17 2.87 -2.78
CA GLU A 59 -13.35 3.71 -2.49
C GLU A 59 -13.91 3.46 -1.08
N LYS A 60 -13.88 2.21 -0.62
CA LYS A 60 -14.52 1.83 0.65
C LYS A 60 -13.68 2.24 1.86
N PHE A 61 -12.35 2.18 1.76
CA PHE A 61 -11.43 2.37 2.88
C PHE A 61 -10.45 3.51 2.66
N ASP A 62 -9.62 3.45 1.61
CA ASP A 62 -8.47 4.33 1.45
C ASP A 62 -8.88 5.80 1.37
N HIS A 63 -9.76 6.16 0.45
CA HIS A 63 -10.25 7.53 0.27
C HIS A 63 -10.85 8.13 1.55
N PRO A 64 -11.89 7.52 2.19
CA PRO A 64 -12.49 8.10 3.38
C PRO A 64 -11.55 8.16 4.59
N ILE A 65 -10.61 7.21 4.73
CA ILE A 65 -9.63 7.22 5.81
C ILE A 65 -8.62 8.36 5.61
N ILE A 66 -8.08 8.52 4.38
CA ILE A 66 -7.15 9.61 4.06
C ILE A 66 -7.82 10.97 4.31
N GLU A 67 -9.05 11.16 3.80
CA GLU A 67 -9.78 12.42 4.01
C GLU A 67 -10.00 12.74 5.50
N LYS A 68 -10.46 11.75 6.26
CA LYS A 68 -10.66 11.89 7.71
C LYS A 68 -9.35 12.22 8.43
N GLN A 69 -8.26 11.55 8.04
CA GLN A 69 -6.97 11.74 8.69
C GLN A 69 -6.34 13.09 8.35
N VAL A 70 -6.44 13.56 7.11
CA VAL A 70 -6.01 14.92 6.71
C VAL A 70 -6.74 15.96 7.56
N LYS A 71 -8.07 15.89 7.67
CA LYS A 71 -8.85 16.79 8.52
C LYS A 71 -8.38 16.76 9.98
N LYS A 72 -8.15 15.57 10.53
CA LYS A 72 -7.66 15.39 11.90
C LYS A 72 -6.29 16.04 12.13
N LEU A 73 -5.35 15.84 11.21
CA LEU A 73 -3.98 16.34 11.32
C LEU A 73 -3.84 17.85 11.14
N THR A 74 -4.85 18.49 10.55
CA THR A 74 -4.87 19.90 10.18
C THR A 74 -5.93 20.69 10.92
N ASN A 75 -6.43 20.21 12.05
CA ASN A 75 -7.47 20.88 12.85
C ASN A 75 -8.69 21.27 12.00
N ASN A 76 -9.11 20.40 11.05
CA ASN A 76 -10.20 20.58 10.08
C ASN A 76 -10.01 21.73 9.07
N LYS A 77 -8.81 22.27 8.91
CA LYS A 77 -8.52 23.30 7.89
C LYS A 77 -8.05 22.72 6.57
N GLY A 78 -7.36 21.56 6.60
CA GLY A 78 -6.91 20.87 5.39
C GLY A 78 -8.06 20.21 4.63
N LYS A 79 -7.85 20.02 3.34
CA LYS A 79 -8.82 19.39 2.43
C LYS A 79 -8.14 18.40 1.51
N VAL A 80 -8.93 17.45 0.99
CA VAL A 80 -8.52 16.50 -0.05
C VAL A 80 -9.24 16.85 -1.36
N VAL A 81 -8.46 16.97 -2.44
CA VAL A 81 -8.95 17.05 -3.81
C VAL A 81 -8.82 15.67 -4.41
N TYR A 82 -9.94 14.99 -4.56
CA TYR A 82 -9.99 13.59 -4.97
C TYR A 82 -10.31 13.43 -6.44
N ALA A 83 -9.65 12.45 -7.10
CA ALA A 83 -10.01 11.97 -8.42
C ALA A 83 -9.71 10.48 -8.58
N ASN A 84 -10.49 9.80 -9.42
CA ASN A 84 -10.31 8.40 -9.80
C ASN A 84 -10.15 8.29 -11.31
N ALA A 85 -9.14 7.56 -11.74
CA ALA A 85 -8.80 7.41 -13.15
C ALA A 85 -9.71 6.43 -13.89
N GLY A 86 -10.32 5.45 -13.20
CA GLY A 86 -11.13 4.41 -13.82
C GLY A 86 -10.33 3.54 -14.79
N GLU A 87 -9.10 3.17 -14.43
CA GLU A 87 -8.12 2.42 -15.23
C GLU A 87 -7.59 3.16 -16.49
N ASP A 88 -7.87 4.45 -16.65
CA ASP A 88 -7.37 5.24 -17.76
C ASP A 88 -6.11 6.03 -17.36
N ALA A 89 -4.94 5.57 -17.84
CA ALA A 89 -3.66 6.20 -17.53
C ALA A 89 -3.51 7.62 -18.12
N ALA A 90 -4.14 7.91 -19.26
CA ALA A 90 -4.11 9.25 -19.86
C ALA A 90 -4.97 10.22 -19.06
N LYS A 91 -6.16 9.76 -18.62
CA LYS A 91 -7.02 10.51 -17.71
C LYS A 91 -6.29 10.79 -16.39
N GLN A 92 -5.58 9.81 -15.82
CA GLN A 92 -4.83 10.01 -14.58
C GLN A 92 -3.73 11.06 -14.74
N SER A 93 -2.98 11.02 -15.84
CA SER A 93 -1.97 12.05 -16.14
C SER A 93 -2.59 13.45 -16.22
N SER A 94 -3.74 13.58 -16.90
CA SER A 94 -4.46 14.86 -16.98
C SER A 94 -4.98 15.32 -15.62
N GLN A 95 -5.44 14.41 -14.76
CA GLN A 95 -5.87 14.72 -13.40
C GLN A 95 -4.71 15.21 -12.53
N LEU A 96 -3.53 14.59 -12.65
CA LEU A 96 -2.33 15.05 -11.94
C LEU A 96 -1.89 16.43 -12.43
N ASP A 97 -1.82 16.63 -13.75
CA ASP A 97 -1.48 17.91 -14.35
C ASP A 97 -2.45 19.03 -13.89
N GLN A 98 -3.76 18.72 -13.76
CA GLN A 98 -4.74 19.67 -13.23
C GLN A 98 -4.48 20.03 -11.75
N MET A 99 -4.15 19.02 -10.90
CA MET A 99 -3.79 19.29 -9.51
C MET A 99 -2.54 20.16 -9.38
N VAL A 100 -1.57 19.99 -10.29
CA VAL A 100 -0.39 20.89 -10.38
C VAL A 100 -0.82 22.32 -10.74
N ALA A 101 -1.70 22.47 -11.74
CA ALA A 101 -2.22 23.77 -12.13
C ALA A 101 -3.04 24.47 -11.01
N ASP A 102 -3.79 23.68 -10.23
CA ASP A 102 -4.57 24.13 -9.07
C ASP A 102 -3.70 24.39 -7.83
N LYS A 103 -2.38 24.13 -7.92
CA LYS A 103 -1.37 24.37 -6.87
C LYS A 103 -1.74 23.68 -5.55
N VAL A 104 -2.10 22.39 -5.60
CA VAL A 104 -2.21 21.60 -4.37
C VAL A 104 -0.85 21.53 -3.66
N ASP A 105 -0.83 21.32 -2.35
CA ASP A 105 0.41 21.38 -1.57
C ASP A 105 1.20 20.07 -1.61
N VAL A 106 0.54 18.95 -1.90
CA VAL A 106 1.12 17.61 -2.04
C VAL A 106 0.17 16.71 -2.81
N ILE A 107 0.69 15.74 -3.53
CA ILE A 107 -0.11 14.75 -4.28
C ILE A 107 0.19 13.35 -3.77
N LEU A 108 -0.86 12.60 -3.41
CA LEU A 108 -0.85 11.15 -3.24
C LEU A 108 -1.34 10.52 -4.55
N VAL A 109 -0.55 9.64 -5.16
CA VAL A 109 -0.92 8.98 -6.42
C VAL A 109 -0.69 7.47 -6.35
N SER A 110 -1.76 6.71 -6.61
CA SER A 110 -1.68 5.28 -6.92
C SER A 110 -1.77 5.13 -8.45
N ALA A 111 -0.66 4.77 -9.09
CA ALA A 111 -0.55 4.83 -10.55
C ALA A 111 -1.35 3.73 -11.25
N VAL A 112 -2.14 4.07 -12.28
CA VAL A 112 -2.72 3.11 -13.23
C VAL A 112 -1.61 2.43 -14.05
N ASP A 113 -0.65 3.24 -14.50
CA ASP A 113 0.53 2.81 -15.24
C ASP A 113 1.73 3.60 -14.69
N ALA A 114 2.61 2.90 -14.00
CA ALA A 114 3.75 3.50 -13.31
C ALA A 114 4.65 4.32 -14.25
N LYS A 115 4.83 3.88 -15.50
CA LYS A 115 5.69 4.55 -16.47
C LYS A 115 5.01 5.74 -17.14
N LYS A 116 3.71 5.61 -17.46
CA LYS A 116 2.98 6.68 -18.17
C LYS A 116 2.73 7.90 -17.29
N ILE A 117 2.66 7.74 -15.96
CA ILE A 117 2.47 8.86 -15.03
C ILE A 117 3.74 9.69 -14.82
N ALA A 118 4.94 9.13 -15.12
CA ALA A 118 6.23 9.76 -14.83
C ALA A 118 6.41 11.20 -15.35
N PRO A 119 5.97 11.56 -16.58
CA PRO A 119 6.05 12.95 -17.05
C PRO A 119 5.26 13.93 -16.18
N SER A 120 4.08 13.55 -15.69
CA SER A 120 3.25 14.38 -14.82
C SER A 120 3.86 14.48 -13.41
N VAL A 121 4.44 13.40 -12.88
CA VAL A 121 5.23 13.43 -11.63
C VAL A 121 6.40 14.39 -11.75
N LYS A 122 7.10 14.40 -12.90
CA LYS A 122 8.20 15.35 -13.16
C LYS A 122 7.70 16.80 -13.17
N LYS A 123 6.57 17.10 -13.83
CA LYS A 123 5.95 18.43 -13.82
C LYS A 123 5.59 18.89 -12.40
N ALA A 124 5.05 18.01 -11.56
CA ALA A 124 4.78 18.33 -10.17
C ALA A 124 6.06 18.72 -9.42
N LYS A 125 7.16 17.98 -9.62
CA LYS A 125 8.47 18.29 -9.05
C LYS A 125 9.01 19.64 -9.53
N GLU A 126 8.86 19.97 -10.82
CA GLU A 126 9.26 21.25 -11.40
C GLU A 126 8.42 22.44 -10.87
N ALA A 127 7.21 22.15 -10.38
CA ALA A 127 6.33 23.11 -9.71
C ALA A 127 6.50 23.15 -8.17
N ASP A 128 7.54 22.50 -7.63
CA ASP A 128 7.81 22.35 -6.20
C ASP A 128 6.67 21.65 -5.42
N ILE A 129 5.84 20.83 -6.08
CA ILE A 129 4.77 20.05 -5.46
C ILE A 129 5.30 18.63 -5.23
N PRO A 130 5.46 18.18 -3.95
CA PRO A 130 5.88 16.83 -3.65
C PRO A 130 4.82 15.82 -4.06
N VAL A 131 5.28 14.70 -4.65
CA VAL A 131 4.43 13.57 -5.02
C VAL A 131 4.84 12.38 -4.16
N ILE A 132 3.89 11.80 -3.44
CA ILE A 132 4.08 10.55 -2.70
C ILE A 132 3.34 9.46 -3.49
N ALA A 133 4.05 8.42 -3.91
CA ALA A 133 3.43 7.24 -4.46
C ALA A 133 2.68 6.50 -3.34
N TYR A 134 1.44 6.08 -3.64
CA TYR A 134 0.55 5.40 -2.71
C TYR A 134 0.19 4.03 -3.28
N ASP A 135 0.39 2.96 -2.51
CA ASP A 135 0.18 1.57 -2.91
C ASP A 135 1.03 1.16 -4.13
N ARG A 136 0.87 1.80 -5.29
CA ARG A 136 1.62 1.52 -6.52
C ARG A 136 2.73 2.53 -6.72
N LEU A 137 3.98 2.05 -6.80
CA LEU A 137 5.14 2.91 -6.96
C LEU A 137 5.16 3.54 -8.36
N ALA A 138 4.87 4.82 -8.44
CA ALA A 138 4.98 5.59 -9.68
C ALA A 138 6.45 5.78 -10.08
N GLU A 139 6.73 5.78 -11.38
CA GLU A 139 8.01 6.23 -11.92
C GLU A 139 8.09 7.76 -11.91
N GLY A 140 9.32 8.29 -11.99
CA GLY A 140 9.58 9.71 -11.90
C GLY A 140 10.12 10.11 -10.51
N PRO A 141 10.39 11.41 -10.29
CA PRO A 141 11.05 11.91 -9.08
C PRO A 141 10.06 12.05 -7.91
N VAL A 142 9.51 10.93 -7.44
CA VAL A 142 8.62 10.91 -6.27
C VAL A 142 9.38 11.31 -5.00
N SER A 143 8.68 11.95 -4.08
CA SER A 143 9.22 12.44 -2.80
C SER A 143 9.09 11.43 -1.66
N GLY A 144 8.24 10.42 -1.85
CA GLY A 144 8.01 9.35 -0.87
C GLY A 144 7.19 8.22 -1.45
N TYR A 145 7.09 7.13 -0.69
CA TYR A 145 6.30 5.96 -1.05
C TYR A 145 5.64 5.35 0.20
N VAL A 146 4.36 5.04 0.10
CA VAL A 146 3.62 4.32 1.14
C VAL A 146 2.94 3.13 0.50
N ALA A 147 3.23 1.94 1.00
CA ALA A 147 2.69 0.70 0.46
C ALA A 147 2.74 -0.43 1.50
N PHE A 148 2.29 -1.59 1.10
CA PHE A 148 2.55 -2.83 1.83
C PHE A 148 3.91 -3.43 1.45
N ASP A 149 4.42 -4.33 2.29
CA ASP A 149 5.56 -5.18 1.92
C ASP A 149 5.11 -6.18 0.84
N ASN A 150 5.25 -5.75 -0.41
CA ASN A 150 4.74 -6.47 -1.58
C ASN A 150 5.50 -7.79 -1.85
N GLU A 151 6.76 -7.89 -1.48
CA GLU A 151 7.50 -9.14 -1.57
C GLU A 151 6.95 -10.15 -0.57
N LEU A 152 6.71 -9.73 0.68
CA LEU A 152 6.10 -10.55 1.72
C LEU A 152 4.71 -11.03 1.32
N VAL A 153 3.91 -10.21 0.63
CA VAL A 153 2.60 -10.64 0.07
C VAL A 153 2.76 -11.89 -0.79
N GLY A 154 3.67 -11.85 -1.75
CA GLY A 154 3.94 -13.00 -2.63
C GLY A 154 4.46 -14.20 -1.87
N GLN A 155 5.40 -13.99 -0.94
CA GLN A 155 5.97 -15.05 -0.11
C GLN A 155 4.90 -15.76 0.73
N VAL A 156 4.00 -15.00 1.37
CA VAL A 156 2.90 -15.55 2.17
C VAL A 156 1.97 -16.43 1.32
N GLN A 157 1.63 -15.98 0.11
CA GLN A 157 0.80 -16.77 -0.82
C GLN A 157 1.53 -18.05 -1.28
N GLY A 158 2.81 -17.95 -1.63
CA GLY A 158 3.63 -19.11 -2.02
C GLY A 158 3.75 -20.14 -0.90
N GLN A 159 4.03 -19.69 0.32
CA GLN A 159 4.08 -20.56 1.52
C GLN A 159 2.74 -21.22 1.80
N ALA A 160 1.62 -20.51 1.62
CA ALA A 160 0.29 -21.06 1.79
C ALA A 160 0.00 -22.20 0.81
N ILE A 161 0.37 -22.05 -0.46
CA ILE A 161 0.27 -23.12 -1.46
C ILE A 161 1.11 -24.33 -1.04
N LEU A 162 2.38 -24.15 -0.63
CA LEU A 162 3.24 -25.25 -0.20
C LEU A 162 2.70 -25.97 1.01
N LYS A 163 2.10 -25.22 1.97
CA LYS A 163 1.43 -25.79 3.14
C LYS A 163 0.22 -26.64 2.74
N ALA A 164 -0.62 -26.13 1.82
CA ALA A 164 -1.81 -26.83 1.35
C ALA A 164 -1.46 -28.14 0.60
N LEU A 165 -0.41 -28.13 -0.21
CA LEU A 165 0.03 -29.29 -0.99
C LEU A 165 0.80 -30.32 -0.16
N GLY A 166 1.38 -29.93 0.97
CA GLY A 166 2.13 -30.82 1.87
C GLY A 166 3.23 -31.62 1.16
N SER A 167 3.26 -32.94 1.35
CA SER A 167 4.28 -33.84 0.75
C SER A 167 4.13 -34.03 -0.77
N ALA A 168 2.92 -33.82 -1.32
CA ALA A 168 2.64 -33.98 -2.74
C ALA A 168 3.21 -32.88 -3.64
N ARG A 169 3.70 -31.78 -3.07
CA ARG A 169 4.07 -30.53 -3.77
C ARG A 169 5.02 -30.72 -4.97
N ARG A 170 6.02 -31.59 -4.90
CA ARG A 170 7.05 -31.74 -5.95
C ARG A 170 6.49 -32.18 -7.31
N ASN A 171 5.39 -32.92 -7.32
CA ASN A 171 4.73 -33.39 -8.53
C ASN A 171 3.48 -32.57 -8.90
N SER A 172 3.09 -31.67 -8.03
CA SER A 172 1.88 -30.86 -8.19
C SER A 172 2.05 -29.82 -9.28
N LYS A 173 1.09 -29.78 -10.21
CA LYS A 173 0.96 -28.73 -11.22
C LYS A 173 0.14 -27.59 -10.66
N ILE A 174 0.64 -26.37 -10.72
CA ILE A 174 -0.11 -25.18 -10.32
C ILE A 174 -0.32 -24.22 -11.49
N VAL A 175 -1.35 -23.41 -11.38
CA VAL A 175 -1.63 -22.30 -12.29
C VAL A 175 -1.35 -20.99 -11.55
N MET A 176 -0.65 -20.07 -12.19
CA MET A 176 -0.43 -18.71 -11.68
C MET A 176 -1.27 -17.70 -12.48
N ILE A 177 -2.15 -16.98 -11.79
CA ILE A 177 -2.92 -15.84 -12.31
C ILE A 177 -2.35 -14.59 -11.65
N ASN A 178 -1.43 -13.94 -12.37
CA ASN A 178 -0.69 -12.77 -11.90
C ASN A 178 -1.50 -11.49 -12.08
N GLY A 179 -1.04 -10.40 -11.46
CA GLY A 179 -1.64 -9.08 -11.59
C GLY A 179 -1.39 -8.39 -12.92
N SER A 180 -1.78 -7.13 -13.00
CA SER A 180 -1.62 -6.30 -14.21
C SER A 180 -0.15 -5.95 -14.45
N PRO A 181 0.37 -6.13 -15.67
CA PRO A 181 1.77 -5.83 -15.99
C PRO A 181 2.12 -4.33 -15.97
N THR A 182 1.11 -3.44 -15.91
CA THR A 182 1.31 -1.99 -15.77
C THR A 182 1.43 -1.54 -14.31
N ASP A 183 1.11 -2.45 -13.37
CA ASP A 183 1.25 -2.25 -11.94
C ASP A 183 2.58 -2.85 -11.47
N PRO A 184 3.51 -2.05 -10.92
CA PRO A 184 4.82 -2.54 -10.49
C PRO A 184 4.72 -3.59 -9.37
N ASN A 185 3.68 -3.53 -8.53
CA ASN A 185 3.47 -4.48 -7.45
C ASN A 185 3.25 -5.91 -7.98
N ALA A 186 2.61 -6.06 -9.14
CA ALA A 186 2.32 -7.37 -9.73
C ALA A 186 3.59 -8.20 -9.97
N ALA A 187 4.67 -7.57 -10.41
CA ALA A 187 5.97 -8.23 -10.57
C ALA A 187 6.56 -8.66 -9.22
N VAL A 188 6.50 -7.78 -8.22
CA VAL A 188 7.03 -8.04 -6.87
C VAL A 188 6.26 -9.16 -6.18
N PHE A 189 4.92 -9.18 -6.28
CA PHE A 189 4.10 -10.30 -5.78
C PHE A 189 4.48 -11.61 -6.44
N LYS A 190 4.63 -11.61 -7.77
CA LYS A 190 5.03 -12.80 -8.53
C LYS A 190 6.41 -13.31 -8.11
N GLU A 191 7.38 -12.42 -7.99
CA GLU A 191 8.75 -12.75 -7.56
C GLU A 191 8.76 -13.30 -6.13
N GLY A 192 8.04 -12.65 -5.20
CA GLY A 192 7.87 -13.13 -3.84
C GLY A 192 7.25 -14.54 -3.79
N ALA A 193 6.20 -14.80 -4.57
CA ALA A 193 5.60 -16.12 -4.68
C ALA A 193 6.56 -17.16 -5.28
N LEU A 194 7.27 -16.79 -6.37
CA LEU A 194 8.24 -17.67 -7.03
C LEU A 194 9.42 -18.01 -6.12
N SER A 195 9.87 -17.10 -5.25
CA SER A 195 10.93 -17.37 -4.28
C SER A 195 10.62 -18.58 -3.38
N GLN A 196 9.33 -18.83 -3.14
CA GLN A 196 8.85 -19.98 -2.37
C GLN A 196 8.52 -21.20 -3.25
N LEU A 197 7.90 -20.98 -4.39
CA LEU A 197 7.31 -22.03 -5.23
C LEU A 197 8.31 -22.67 -6.19
N GLN A 198 9.32 -21.92 -6.65
CA GLN A 198 10.30 -22.41 -7.62
C GLN A 198 11.04 -23.63 -7.08
N ASN A 199 11.15 -24.67 -7.92
CA ASN A 199 11.75 -25.97 -7.56
C ASN A 199 10.96 -26.77 -6.50
N GLN A 200 9.84 -26.28 -5.99
CA GLN A 200 8.96 -27.00 -5.06
C GLN A 200 7.72 -27.57 -5.75
N VAL A 201 7.23 -26.91 -6.79
CA VAL A 201 6.06 -27.29 -7.58
C VAL A 201 6.34 -27.14 -9.07
N LYS A 202 5.46 -27.67 -9.93
CA LYS A 202 5.47 -27.46 -11.37
C LYS A 202 4.54 -26.30 -11.73
N ILE A 203 5.09 -25.14 -12.11
CA ILE A 203 4.29 -24.03 -12.64
C ILE A 203 3.89 -24.39 -14.06
N ALA A 204 2.67 -24.95 -14.22
CA ALA A 204 2.19 -25.46 -15.49
C ALA A 204 1.69 -24.37 -16.44
N LYS A 205 1.11 -23.31 -15.89
CA LYS A 205 0.65 -22.11 -16.61
C LYS A 205 0.87 -20.88 -15.76
N SER A 206 1.16 -19.76 -16.41
CA SER A 206 1.30 -18.44 -15.78
C SER A 206 0.75 -17.38 -16.71
N TYR A 207 -0.22 -16.59 -16.23
CA TYR A 207 -0.94 -15.57 -17.00
C TYR A 207 -0.88 -14.23 -16.29
N ASP A 208 -0.59 -13.16 -17.02
CA ASP A 208 -0.69 -11.80 -16.52
C ASP A 208 -2.09 -11.24 -16.85
N THR A 209 -2.75 -10.63 -15.88
CA THR A 209 -4.15 -10.22 -15.96
C THR A 209 -4.26 -8.70 -16.04
N VAL A 210 -4.34 -8.16 -17.25
CA VAL A 210 -4.44 -6.72 -17.50
C VAL A 210 -5.65 -6.13 -16.75
N GLY A 211 -5.39 -5.04 -15.99
CA GLY A 211 -6.42 -4.31 -15.24
C GLY A 211 -6.99 -5.09 -14.05
N TRP A 212 -6.31 -6.16 -13.58
CA TRP A 212 -6.76 -6.95 -12.43
C TRP A 212 -8.17 -7.57 -12.56
N LYS A 213 -8.69 -7.72 -13.78
CA LYS A 213 -10.09 -8.04 -14.06
C LYS A 213 -10.48 -9.47 -13.70
N PRO A 214 -11.47 -9.68 -12.80
CA PRO A 214 -11.95 -11.02 -12.44
C PRO A 214 -12.44 -11.85 -13.63
N LYS A 215 -13.07 -11.20 -14.61
CA LYS A 215 -13.54 -11.85 -15.85
C LYS A 215 -12.37 -12.40 -16.67
N THR A 216 -11.28 -11.65 -16.80
CA THR A 216 -10.06 -12.08 -17.51
C THR A 216 -9.39 -13.23 -16.78
N ALA A 217 -9.28 -13.15 -15.46
CA ALA A 217 -8.77 -14.25 -14.62
C ALA A 217 -9.58 -15.53 -14.78
N GLY A 218 -10.91 -15.43 -14.85
CA GLY A 218 -11.79 -16.55 -15.14
C GLY A 218 -11.55 -17.17 -16.53
N ALA A 219 -11.30 -16.34 -17.57
CA ALA A 219 -10.93 -16.83 -18.90
C ALA A 219 -9.58 -17.57 -18.88
N HIS A 220 -8.56 -16.99 -18.25
CA HIS A 220 -7.25 -17.64 -18.07
C HIS A 220 -7.36 -18.99 -17.34
N MET A 221 -8.23 -19.07 -16.32
CA MET A 221 -8.47 -20.33 -15.61
C MET A 221 -9.16 -21.37 -16.52
N THR A 222 -10.12 -20.96 -17.35
CA THR A 222 -10.77 -21.82 -18.34
C THR A 222 -9.76 -22.36 -19.35
N ASP A 223 -8.85 -21.50 -19.85
CA ASP A 223 -7.77 -21.90 -20.76
C ASP A 223 -6.83 -22.89 -20.10
N ALA A 224 -6.48 -22.68 -18.83
CA ALA A 224 -5.66 -23.60 -18.05
C ALA A 224 -6.33 -24.97 -17.88
N ILE A 225 -7.62 -25.00 -17.54
CA ILE A 225 -8.42 -26.23 -17.41
C ILE A 225 -8.45 -27.00 -18.74
N THR A 226 -8.67 -26.29 -19.85
CA THR A 226 -8.70 -26.90 -21.18
C THR A 226 -7.32 -27.51 -21.56
N ALA A 227 -6.24 -26.82 -21.21
CA ALA A 227 -4.89 -27.26 -21.58
C ALA A 227 -4.33 -28.38 -20.70
N LEU A 228 -4.70 -28.42 -19.42
CA LEU A 228 -4.09 -29.32 -18.43
C LEU A 228 -5.02 -30.46 -18.00
N GLY A 229 -6.34 -30.31 -18.12
CA GLY A 229 -7.34 -31.11 -17.45
C GLY A 229 -7.66 -30.57 -16.05
N LYS A 230 -8.94 -30.56 -15.69
CA LYS A 230 -9.42 -29.98 -14.43
C LYS A 230 -8.83 -30.67 -13.18
N ASP A 231 -8.65 -31.99 -13.25
CA ASP A 231 -8.19 -32.81 -12.13
C ASP A 231 -6.66 -32.79 -11.96
N ASP A 232 -5.94 -32.23 -12.92
CA ASP A 232 -4.47 -32.10 -12.90
C ASP A 232 -3.98 -30.79 -12.26
N ILE A 233 -4.88 -29.88 -11.88
CA ILE A 233 -4.56 -28.60 -11.27
C ILE A 233 -4.62 -28.73 -9.75
N ALA A 234 -3.43 -28.81 -9.13
CA ALA A 234 -3.32 -29.07 -7.70
C ALA A 234 -3.47 -27.82 -6.81
N ALA A 235 -3.18 -26.62 -7.37
CA ALA A 235 -3.40 -25.33 -6.68
C ALA A 235 -3.42 -24.18 -7.69
N VAL A 236 -3.99 -23.05 -7.29
CA VAL A 236 -4.03 -21.80 -8.05
C VAL A 236 -3.43 -20.67 -7.19
N TYR A 237 -2.31 -20.10 -7.66
CA TYR A 237 -1.88 -18.79 -7.21
C TYR A 237 -2.74 -17.75 -7.93
N SER A 238 -3.49 -16.96 -7.19
CA SER A 238 -4.16 -15.77 -7.70
C SER A 238 -3.63 -14.56 -6.97
N ALA A 239 -3.15 -13.58 -7.72
CA ALA A 239 -2.47 -12.43 -7.16
C ALA A 239 -3.41 -11.51 -6.34
N ASN A 240 -4.75 -11.55 -6.54
CA ASN A 240 -5.69 -10.89 -5.65
C ASN A 240 -7.03 -11.65 -5.53
N ASP A 241 -7.92 -11.17 -4.67
CA ASP A 241 -9.18 -11.81 -4.30
C ASP A 241 -10.26 -11.70 -5.38
N GLY A 242 -10.34 -10.59 -6.08
CA GLY A 242 -11.26 -10.44 -7.20
C GLY A 242 -10.97 -11.46 -8.30
N MET A 243 -9.69 -11.61 -8.68
CA MET A 243 -9.26 -12.62 -9.64
C MET A 243 -9.41 -14.04 -9.11
N ALA A 244 -9.17 -14.28 -7.82
CA ALA A 244 -9.44 -15.57 -7.17
C ALA A 244 -10.91 -15.96 -7.33
N GLY A 245 -11.84 -15.02 -7.13
CA GLY A 245 -13.27 -15.24 -7.37
C GLY A 245 -13.58 -15.61 -8.82
N GLY A 246 -12.93 -14.97 -9.79
CA GLY A 246 -13.02 -15.31 -11.20
C GLY A 246 -12.54 -16.72 -11.52
N ALA A 247 -11.38 -17.10 -10.98
CA ALA A 247 -10.80 -18.44 -11.14
C ALA A 247 -11.66 -19.53 -10.48
N ILE A 248 -12.14 -19.30 -9.26
CA ILE A 248 -13.04 -20.22 -8.54
C ILE A 248 -14.34 -20.44 -9.33
N LYS A 249 -14.92 -19.38 -9.88
CA LYS A 249 -16.11 -19.49 -10.74
C LYS A 249 -15.86 -20.38 -11.97
N ALA A 250 -14.69 -20.26 -12.61
CA ALA A 250 -14.33 -21.10 -13.75
C ALA A 250 -14.13 -22.57 -13.35
N LEU A 251 -13.47 -22.84 -12.21
CA LEU A 251 -13.31 -24.19 -11.65
C LEU A 251 -14.66 -24.86 -11.38
N LYS A 252 -15.58 -24.13 -10.74
CA LYS A 252 -16.95 -24.62 -10.48
C LYS A 252 -17.74 -24.88 -11.79
N ALA A 253 -17.61 -24.00 -12.77
CA ALA A 253 -18.24 -24.18 -14.07
C ALA A 253 -17.71 -25.42 -14.85
N ALA A 254 -16.46 -25.82 -14.60
CA ALA A 254 -15.88 -27.06 -15.11
C ALA A 254 -16.33 -28.32 -14.33
N GLY A 255 -17.19 -28.17 -13.33
CA GLY A 255 -17.79 -29.25 -12.54
C GLY A 255 -16.91 -29.76 -11.38
N LEU A 256 -15.98 -28.94 -10.87
CA LEU A 256 -15.28 -29.26 -9.64
C LEU A 256 -16.15 -28.90 -8.44
N THR A 257 -16.37 -29.88 -7.57
CA THR A 257 -17.04 -29.70 -6.26
C THR A 257 -16.03 -29.62 -5.12
N ASP A 258 -14.89 -30.29 -5.28
CA ASP A 258 -13.73 -30.17 -4.40
C ASP A 258 -12.69 -29.28 -5.10
N LEU A 259 -12.55 -28.06 -4.61
CA LEU A 259 -11.71 -27.06 -5.28
C LEU A 259 -10.25 -27.20 -4.85
N PRO A 260 -9.29 -27.07 -5.79
CA PRO A 260 -7.90 -26.94 -5.40
C PRO A 260 -7.68 -25.68 -4.54
N PRO A 261 -6.67 -25.64 -3.67
CA PRO A 261 -6.32 -24.44 -2.93
C PRO A 261 -6.11 -23.25 -3.85
N VAL A 262 -6.87 -22.16 -3.61
CA VAL A 262 -6.77 -20.90 -4.35
C VAL A 262 -6.31 -19.82 -3.36
N THR A 263 -5.25 -19.09 -3.68
CA THR A 263 -4.79 -17.95 -2.88
C THR A 263 -5.42 -16.64 -3.37
N GLY A 264 -5.27 -15.59 -2.58
CA GLY A 264 -5.65 -14.22 -2.91
C GLY A 264 -4.95 -13.22 -2.01
N GLN A 265 -5.21 -11.95 -2.21
CA GLN A 265 -4.86 -10.84 -1.32
C GLN A 265 -5.95 -9.78 -1.36
N ASP A 266 -5.89 -8.84 -0.43
CA ASP A 266 -6.76 -7.71 -0.15
C ASP A 266 -7.85 -7.98 0.88
N ALA A 267 -8.12 -9.23 1.24
CA ALA A 267 -9.15 -9.61 2.20
C ALA A 267 -10.53 -8.96 1.89
N GLU A 268 -10.92 -8.98 0.60
CA GLU A 268 -12.23 -8.50 0.17
C GLU A 268 -13.33 -9.27 0.89
N LEU A 269 -14.47 -8.62 1.22
CA LEU A 269 -15.55 -9.26 1.95
C LEU A 269 -16.00 -10.59 1.31
N SER A 270 -16.15 -10.59 -0.01
CA SER A 270 -16.52 -11.80 -0.76
C SER A 270 -15.46 -12.91 -0.66
N ALA A 271 -14.17 -12.54 -0.55
CA ALA A 271 -13.10 -13.49 -0.37
C ALA A 271 -13.04 -14.02 1.07
N VAL A 272 -13.25 -13.16 2.06
CA VAL A 272 -13.39 -13.59 3.47
C VAL A 272 -14.53 -14.61 3.61
N GLN A 273 -15.65 -14.37 2.94
CA GLN A 273 -16.78 -15.32 2.88
C GLN A 273 -16.41 -16.63 2.18
N ARG A 274 -15.65 -16.59 1.07
CA ARG A 274 -15.11 -17.79 0.41
C ARG A 274 -14.09 -18.53 1.29
N VAL A 275 -13.29 -17.82 2.08
CA VAL A 275 -12.40 -18.45 3.06
C VAL A 275 -13.21 -19.13 4.18
N VAL A 276 -14.27 -18.49 4.68
CA VAL A 276 -15.19 -19.09 5.65
C VAL A 276 -15.78 -20.39 5.13
N THR A 277 -16.26 -20.43 3.88
CA THR A 277 -16.83 -21.64 3.26
C THR A 277 -15.78 -22.68 2.85
N GLY A 278 -14.51 -22.30 2.74
CA GLY A 278 -13.42 -23.15 2.25
C GLY A 278 -13.27 -23.16 0.73
N GLU A 279 -14.03 -22.36 -0.01
CA GLU A 279 -13.89 -22.23 -1.47
C GLU A 279 -12.61 -21.52 -1.88
N GLN A 280 -12.12 -20.61 -1.05
CA GLN A 280 -10.79 -19.99 -1.16
C GLN A 280 -9.94 -20.43 0.02
N TYR A 281 -8.71 -20.86 -0.24
CA TYR A 281 -7.83 -21.39 0.80
C TYR A 281 -7.35 -20.31 1.77
N MET A 282 -6.96 -19.15 1.24
CA MET A 282 -6.52 -18.01 2.03
C MET A 282 -6.57 -16.70 1.22
N SER A 283 -6.52 -15.59 1.94
CA SER A 283 -6.18 -14.28 1.41
C SER A 283 -4.98 -13.71 2.16
N VAL A 284 -4.30 -12.72 1.60
CA VAL A 284 -3.37 -11.90 2.37
C VAL A 284 -4.13 -10.67 2.86
N TYR A 285 -4.20 -10.52 4.17
CA TYR A 285 -4.77 -9.35 4.81
C TYR A 285 -3.76 -8.20 4.79
N LYS A 286 -4.19 -7.10 4.24
CA LYS A 286 -3.50 -5.82 4.20
C LYS A 286 -4.23 -4.85 5.13
N PRO A 287 -3.60 -4.32 6.18
CA PRO A 287 -4.25 -3.39 7.09
C PRO A 287 -4.38 -2.00 6.45
N TYR A 288 -5.40 -1.79 5.61
CA TYR A 288 -5.66 -0.54 4.89
C TYR A 288 -5.65 0.71 5.76
N PRO A 289 -6.19 0.68 7.02
CA PRO A 289 -6.14 1.86 7.86
C PRO A 289 -4.72 2.33 8.17
N GLU A 290 -3.77 1.40 8.34
CA GLU A 290 -2.37 1.74 8.63
C GLU A 290 -1.72 2.42 7.43
N GLU A 291 -1.90 1.87 6.23
CA GLU A 291 -1.38 2.44 4.99
C GLU A 291 -1.98 3.82 4.72
N ALA A 292 -3.31 3.95 4.75
CA ALA A 292 -4.02 5.19 4.47
C ALA A 292 -3.71 6.30 5.50
N VAL A 293 -3.64 5.95 6.79
CA VAL A 293 -3.22 6.86 7.86
C VAL A 293 -1.78 7.30 7.66
N GLY A 294 -0.87 6.38 7.36
CA GLY A 294 0.54 6.66 7.09
C GLY A 294 0.71 7.60 5.89
N ALA A 295 0.00 7.35 4.80
CA ALA A 295 0.01 8.21 3.61
C ALA A 295 -0.46 9.64 3.93
N ALA A 296 -1.57 9.78 4.64
CA ALA A 296 -2.07 11.09 5.05
C ALA A 296 -1.08 11.81 5.99
N GLN A 297 -0.44 11.08 6.92
CA GLN A 297 0.59 11.64 7.81
C GLN A 297 1.79 12.12 7.01
N MET A 298 2.37 11.31 6.14
CA MET A 298 3.50 11.70 5.31
C MET A 298 3.15 12.91 4.43
N ALA A 299 1.96 12.91 3.78
CA ALA A 299 1.51 14.02 2.95
C ALA A 299 1.40 15.34 3.72
N VAL A 300 0.75 15.33 4.88
CA VAL A 300 0.60 16.55 5.71
C VAL A 300 1.95 17.02 6.23
N ARG A 301 2.84 16.10 6.68
CA ARG A 301 4.16 16.48 7.23
C ARG A 301 5.06 17.11 6.18
N ILE A 302 5.13 16.55 4.97
CA ILE A 302 5.95 17.13 3.91
C ILE A 302 5.41 18.51 3.46
N ALA A 303 4.09 18.65 3.31
CA ALA A 303 3.45 19.91 2.97
C ALA A 303 3.69 21.01 4.02
N GLN A 304 3.71 20.65 5.31
CA GLN A 304 4.01 21.57 6.42
C GLN A 304 5.53 21.80 6.61
N GLY A 305 6.40 21.16 5.84
CA GLY A 305 7.86 21.25 6.02
C GLY A 305 8.36 20.61 7.32
N ARG A 306 7.60 19.67 7.91
CA ARG A 306 7.94 18.96 9.16
C ARG A 306 8.77 17.72 8.84
N MET A 307 9.97 17.93 8.30
CA MET A 307 10.79 16.85 7.72
C MET A 307 11.26 15.83 8.76
N VAL A 308 11.55 16.23 10.01
CA VAL A 308 11.93 15.27 11.07
C VAL A 308 10.82 14.24 11.33
N GLU A 309 9.56 14.69 11.33
CA GLU A 309 8.43 13.80 11.53
C GLU A 309 8.12 12.98 10.28
N TYR A 310 8.33 13.56 9.09
CA TYR A 310 8.24 12.85 7.83
C TYR A 310 9.26 11.70 7.77
N ASP A 311 10.53 11.98 8.07
CA ASP A 311 11.61 10.98 8.07
C ASP A 311 11.39 9.89 9.13
N ALA A 312 10.80 10.25 10.28
CA ALA A 312 10.46 9.28 11.32
C ALA A 312 9.35 8.30 10.90
N LEU A 313 8.47 8.69 9.98
CA LEU A 313 7.45 7.81 9.40
C LEU A 313 8.04 6.90 8.32
N ALA A 314 9.01 7.41 7.56
CA ALA A 314 9.63 6.71 6.43
C ALA A 314 10.80 5.82 6.91
N GLY A 315 10.48 4.75 7.64
CA GLY A 315 11.47 3.81 8.19
C GLY A 315 12.20 2.97 7.14
N ASP A 316 11.66 2.90 5.92
CA ASP A 316 12.16 2.09 4.81
C ASP A 316 12.68 2.95 3.67
N LYS A 317 13.30 2.29 2.69
CA LYS A 317 13.76 2.92 1.46
C LYS A 317 13.38 2.06 0.26
N SER A 318 12.85 2.71 -0.77
CA SER A 318 12.53 2.08 -2.05
C SER A 318 13.26 2.77 -3.19
N GLU A 319 13.17 2.21 -4.38
CA GLU A 319 13.69 2.83 -5.58
C GLU A 319 12.79 2.55 -6.78
N ASN A 320 12.74 3.49 -7.70
CA ASN A 320 12.18 3.30 -9.03
C ASN A 320 13.28 3.51 -10.09
N ALA A 321 12.94 3.47 -11.38
CA ALA A 321 13.94 3.60 -12.45
C ALA A 321 14.69 4.94 -12.44
N THR A 322 14.13 5.99 -11.83
CA THR A 322 14.65 7.36 -11.87
C THR A 322 15.15 7.87 -10.52
N THR A 323 14.67 7.32 -9.42
CA THR A 323 14.93 7.83 -8.07
C THR A 323 15.37 6.71 -7.14
N LYS A 324 16.49 6.90 -6.47
CA LYS A 324 17.04 6.01 -5.45
C LYS A 324 16.73 6.51 -4.05
N ASN A 325 16.74 5.60 -3.07
CA ASN A 325 16.53 5.92 -1.65
C ASN A 325 15.25 6.74 -1.38
N ILE A 326 14.17 6.42 -2.08
CA ILE A 326 12.86 7.05 -1.84
C ILE A 326 12.44 6.76 -0.39
N PRO A 327 12.21 7.79 0.45
CA PRO A 327 11.70 7.58 1.80
C PRO A 327 10.38 6.80 1.76
N SER A 328 10.31 5.67 2.47
CA SER A 328 9.18 4.74 2.32
C SER A 328 8.64 4.28 3.66
N LEU A 329 7.34 4.07 3.70
CA LEU A 329 6.63 3.38 4.78
C LEU A 329 6.03 2.09 4.19
N LEU A 330 6.59 0.94 4.56
CA LEU A 330 6.14 -0.37 4.11
C LEU A 330 5.38 -1.07 5.25
N VAL A 331 4.07 -1.20 5.07
CA VAL A 331 3.18 -1.80 6.06
C VAL A 331 3.21 -3.32 5.95
N SER A 332 3.44 -4.01 7.06
CA SER A 332 3.43 -5.47 7.10
C SER A 332 2.06 -6.06 6.81
N VAL A 333 2.07 -7.27 6.23
CA VAL A 333 0.86 -8.02 5.87
C VAL A 333 0.74 -9.31 6.69
N ARG A 334 -0.46 -9.86 6.79
CA ARG A 334 -0.75 -11.09 7.54
C ARG A 334 -1.54 -12.09 6.71
N PRO A 335 -1.30 -13.42 6.85
CA PRO A 335 -2.16 -14.41 6.21
C PRO A 335 -3.55 -14.39 6.84
N LEU A 336 -4.59 -14.32 6.01
CA LEU A 336 -5.98 -14.50 6.39
C LEU A 336 -6.42 -15.90 5.96
N THR A 337 -6.68 -16.75 6.95
CA THR A 337 -7.17 -18.12 6.81
C THR A 337 -8.41 -18.29 7.69
N ARG A 338 -9.08 -19.44 7.63
CA ARG A 338 -10.22 -19.73 8.52
C ARG A 338 -9.89 -19.50 10.01
N ASP A 339 -8.65 -19.79 10.42
CA ASP A 339 -8.22 -19.68 11.81
C ASP A 339 -7.90 -18.24 12.23
N THR A 340 -7.61 -17.34 11.27
CA THR A 340 -7.14 -15.98 11.56
C THR A 340 -8.13 -14.87 11.19
N ILE A 341 -9.32 -15.20 10.66
CA ILE A 341 -10.36 -14.19 10.32
C ILE A 341 -10.64 -13.27 11.50
N LYS A 342 -10.81 -13.84 12.71
CA LYS A 342 -11.14 -13.07 13.91
C LYS A 342 -10.01 -12.09 14.27
N SER A 343 -8.77 -12.58 14.32
CA SER A 343 -7.57 -11.81 14.72
C SER A 343 -7.03 -10.88 13.62
N THR A 344 -7.67 -10.84 12.46
CA THR A 344 -7.34 -9.96 11.36
C THR A 344 -8.48 -8.98 11.10
N VAL A 345 -9.35 -9.26 10.13
CA VAL A 345 -10.35 -8.32 9.64
C VAL A 345 -11.44 -7.93 10.65
N ILE A 346 -11.71 -8.76 11.69
CA ILE A 346 -12.71 -8.43 12.71
C ILE A 346 -12.08 -7.57 13.82
N GLU A 347 -10.97 -8.00 14.41
CA GLU A 347 -10.31 -7.26 15.51
C GLU A 347 -9.78 -5.89 15.04
N ASP A 348 -9.32 -5.79 13.79
CA ASP A 348 -8.89 -4.52 13.20
C ASP A 348 -10.08 -3.67 12.70
N GLY A 349 -11.33 -4.13 12.85
CA GLY A 349 -12.55 -3.36 12.53
C GLY A 349 -12.80 -3.15 11.03
N ILE A 350 -12.20 -3.96 10.16
CA ILE A 350 -12.43 -3.90 8.70
C ILE A 350 -13.84 -4.36 8.35
N TYR A 351 -14.28 -5.45 9.00
CA TYR A 351 -15.63 -5.99 8.86
C TYR A 351 -16.21 -6.37 10.22
N GLN A 352 -17.53 -6.19 10.35
CA GLN A 352 -18.27 -6.74 11.47
C GLN A 352 -18.60 -8.22 11.20
N THR A 353 -18.81 -8.99 12.29
CA THR A 353 -19.10 -10.43 12.15
C THR A 353 -20.37 -10.70 11.34
N ASP A 354 -21.39 -9.85 11.45
CA ASP A 354 -22.65 -9.98 10.71
C ASP A 354 -22.53 -9.66 9.21
N GLU A 355 -21.58 -8.80 8.82
CA GLU A 355 -21.24 -8.56 7.42
C GLU A 355 -20.64 -9.82 6.76
N ILE A 356 -19.78 -10.55 7.50
CA ILE A 356 -19.17 -11.80 7.03
C ILE A 356 -20.18 -12.95 7.10
N CYS A 357 -20.86 -13.09 8.23
CA CYS A 357 -21.72 -14.22 8.58
C CYS A 357 -23.20 -13.92 8.28
N THR A 358 -23.49 -13.49 7.06
CA THR A 358 -24.88 -13.30 6.60
C THR A 358 -25.66 -14.60 6.68
N ALA A 359 -26.98 -14.57 6.42
CA ALA A 359 -27.85 -15.75 6.47
C ALA A 359 -27.29 -16.92 5.63
N GLU A 360 -26.68 -16.63 4.48
CA GLU A 360 -26.05 -17.60 3.58
C GLU A 360 -24.83 -18.29 4.20
N PHE A 361 -23.98 -17.54 4.91
CA PHE A 361 -22.69 -18.02 5.44
C PHE A 361 -22.77 -18.45 6.92
N LYS A 362 -23.89 -18.25 7.58
CA LYS A 362 -24.09 -18.49 9.01
C LYS A 362 -23.67 -19.89 9.47
N ALA A 363 -24.03 -20.93 8.70
CA ALA A 363 -23.67 -22.30 9.02
C ALA A 363 -22.14 -22.52 8.93
N ALA A 364 -21.49 -22.00 7.89
CA ALA A 364 -20.04 -22.09 7.71
C ALA A 364 -19.29 -21.29 8.79
N CYS A 365 -19.75 -20.10 9.14
CA CYS A 365 -19.22 -19.30 10.24
C CYS A 365 -19.24 -20.04 11.58
N ALA A 366 -20.32 -20.74 11.88
CA ALA A 366 -20.45 -21.53 13.11
C ALA A 366 -19.37 -22.62 13.20
N THR A 367 -18.97 -23.24 12.06
CA THR A 367 -17.95 -24.30 12.06
C THR A 367 -16.55 -23.79 12.41
N ILE A 368 -16.30 -22.49 12.27
CA ILE A 368 -15.01 -21.85 12.61
C ILE A 368 -15.10 -20.95 13.85
N GLY A 369 -16.20 -21.07 14.61
CA GLY A 369 -16.38 -20.37 15.87
C GLY A 369 -16.73 -18.88 15.75
N LEU A 370 -17.06 -18.40 14.55
CA LEU A 370 -17.62 -17.05 14.36
C LEU A 370 -19.12 -17.10 14.66
N LYS A 371 -19.51 -16.47 15.77
CA LYS A 371 -20.90 -16.32 16.17
C LYS A 371 -21.31 -14.88 15.92
N GLY A 372 -22.26 -14.66 15.02
CA GLY A 372 -22.95 -13.39 14.83
C GLY A 372 -24.05 -13.19 15.86
#